data_c18a8a3c5a55667b9f5dea85e3426ce5
#
_entry.id   c18a8a3c5a55667b9f5dea85e3426ce5
#
_cell.length_a   1.000
_cell.length_b   1.000
_cell.length_c   1.000
_cell.angle_alpha   90.00
_cell.angle_beta   90.00
_cell.angle_gamma   90.00
#
_symmetry.space_group_name_H-M   'P 1'
#
loop_
_entity.id
_entity.type
_entity.pdbx_description
1 polymer ?
#
loop_
_entity_poly.entity_id
_entity_poly.type
_entity_poly.pdbx_seq_one_letter_code
_entity_poly.pdbx_strand_id
1 'polypeptide(L)'
;KLYDKYYVSSSEYSDVTSSYWRTIGKQKVLKKKNGYQVSGSAFGNYRTKNMINYLKDIPMKILLSYFLKGYHFPNYLLQAGKTILDKSGFYPSIDSYKQILSYNTILKTLNNKDKSIWSQFSCICIIGDGYGFLSSLIKLTNPKIKVISVNLGRTLFFDVFYSSKCLPDIHPLLLEKKNSKNMQLSTSQLVFIEAENYSLLENLEVDLFINIASMQEMNPEVIDKYFKYMRSSKKSPCYFYCCNRLEKELPDGTITK
;
A
#
# COMPACT_ATOMS: atom_id res chain seq x y z
N LYS A 1 -10.81 0.30 18.35
CA LYS A 1 -11.84 1.08 17.60
C LYS A 1 -11.60 1.04 16.08
N LEU A 2 -10.37 1.32 15.60
CA LEU A 2 -10.06 1.31 14.16
C LEU A 2 -10.25 -0.10 13.56
N TYR A 3 -9.70 -1.11 14.22
CA TYR A 3 -9.83 -2.50 13.82
C TYR A 3 -11.26 -3.03 13.91
N ASP A 4 -12.05 -2.61 14.92
CA ASP A 4 -13.41 -3.09 15.11
C ASP A 4 -14.30 -2.69 13.92
N LYS A 5 -14.13 -1.48 13.41
CA LYS A 5 -14.88 -0.99 12.27
C LYS A 5 -14.60 -1.82 11.01
N TYR A 6 -13.33 -2.05 10.70
CA TYR A 6 -12.95 -2.81 9.49
C TYR A 6 -13.17 -4.31 9.61
N TYR A 7 -13.19 -4.84 10.83
CA TYR A 7 -13.56 -6.23 11.06
C TYR A 7 -15.01 -6.50 10.66
N VAL A 8 -15.91 -5.59 10.95
CA VAL A 8 -17.35 -5.72 10.60
C VAL A 8 -17.57 -5.48 9.10
N SER A 9 -16.90 -4.46 8.50
CA SER A 9 -17.02 -4.15 7.07
C SER A 9 -16.27 -5.14 6.17
N SER A 10 -15.37 -5.95 6.73
CA SER A 10 -14.56 -6.91 5.97
C SER A 10 -15.33 -8.15 5.49
N SER A 11 -16.59 -8.31 5.89
CA SER A 11 -17.39 -9.49 5.53
C SER A 11 -18.00 -9.44 4.14
N GLU A 12 -18.15 -8.25 3.54
CA GLU A 12 -18.83 -8.09 2.26
C GLU A 12 -18.04 -7.16 1.33
N TYR A 13 -17.76 -7.64 0.13
CA TYR A 13 -17.33 -6.78 -0.97
C TYR A 13 -18.56 -6.17 -1.61
N SER A 14 -18.55 -4.85 -1.83
CA SER A 14 -19.61 -4.18 -2.58
C SER A 14 -19.63 -4.66 -4.04
N ASP A 15 -20.77 -4.57 -4.72
CA ASP A 15 -20.91 -4.93 -6.13
C ASP A 15 -20.00 -4.13 -7.07
N VAL A 16 -19.48 -2.98 -6.61
CA VAL A 16 -18.47 -2.17 -7.31
C VAL A 16 -17.06 -2.75 -7.22
N THR A 17 -16.83 -3.78 -6.40
CA THR A 17 -15.50 -4.39 -6.26
C THR A 17 -15.24 -5.34 -7.42
N SER A 18 -14.09 -5.22 -8.08
CA SER A 18 -13.73 -6.09 -9.20
C SER A 18 -13.72 -7.57 -8.81
N SER A 19 -13.97 -8.44 -9.79
CA SER A 19 -13.99 -9.89 -9.61
C SER A 19 -12.69 -10.44 -8.99
N TYR A 20 -11.56 -9.79 -9.24
CA TYR A 20 -10.28 -10.14 -8.63
C TYR A 20 -10.36 -10.16 -7.10
N TRP A 21 -10.85 -9.08 -6.49
CA TRP A 21 -10.92 -8.96 -5.03
C TRP A 21 -12.00 -9.82 -4.41
N ARG A 22 -13.06 -10.15 -5.15
CA ARG A 22 -14.11 -11.09 -4.71
C ARG A 22 -13.57 -12.52 -4.60
N THR A 23 -12.60 -12.90 -5.43
CA THR A 23 -12.07 -14.28 -5.48
C THR A 23 -10.84 -14.52 -4.61
N ILE A 24 -10.03 -13.50 -4.29
CA ILE A 24 -8.70 -13.64 -3.65
C ILE A 24 -8.72 -13.52 -2.12
N GLY A 25 -9.78 -13.35 -1.48
CA GLY A 25 -9.81 -13.09 -0.05
C GLY A 25 -9.83 -14.32 0.88
N LYS A 26 -8.79 -15.15 0.90
CA LYS A 26 -8.72 -16.35 1.78
C LYS A 26 -8.20 -16.10 3.19
N GLN A 27 -7.67 -14.92 3.50
CA GLN A 27 -7.26 -14.60 4.86
C GLN A 27 -8.49 -14.40 5.76
N LYS A 28 -8.46 -15.06 6.92
CA LYS A 28 -9.46 -14.93 7.97
C LYS A 28 -8.90 -14.04 9.07
N VAL A 29 -9.69 -13.08 9.48
CA VAL A 29 -9.41 -12.24 10.63
C VAL A 29 -10.23 -12.76 11.80
N LEU A 30 -9.56 -13.13 12.89
CA LEU A 30 -10.20 -13.60 14.11
C LEU A 30 -9.99 -12.56 15.20
N LYS A 31 -11.09 -12.08 15.78
CA LYS A 31 -11.04 -11.21 16.95
C LYS A 31 -10.72 -12.06 18.18
N LYS A 32 -9.67 -11.69 18.91
CA LYS A 32 -9.24 -12.29 20.18
C LYS A 32 -9.48 -11.33 21.32
N LYS A 33 -9.43 -11.82 22.56
CA LYS A 33 -9.58 -11.00 23.76
C LYS A 33 -8.60 -9.81 23.80
N ASN A 34 -7.38 -10.01 23.30
CA ASN A 34 -6.29 -9.01 23.31
C ASN A 34 -5.89 -8.53 21.91
N GLY A 35 -6.83 -8.49 20.93
CA GLY A 35 -6.54 -7.97 19.59
C GLY A 35 -7.07 -8.84 18.45
N TYR A 36 -6.35 -8.86 17.35
CA TYR A 36 -6.74 -9.59 16.14
C TYR A 36 -5.66 -10.57 15.72
N GLN A 37 -6.09 -11.71 15.24
CA GLN A 37 -5.24 -12.73 14.62
C GLN A 37 -5.64 -12.87 13.16
N VAL A 38 -4.66 -12.75 12.26
CA VAL A 38 -4.83 -13.04 10.84
C VAL A 38 -4.34 -14.45 10.57
N SER A 39 -5.15 -15.27 9.89
CA SER A 39 -4.83 -16.64 9.51
C SER A 39 -5.21 -16.89 8.05
N GLY A 40 -4.68 -17.96 7.45
CA GLY A 40 -4.88 -18.30 6.04
C GLY A 40 -3.79 -17.75 5.12
N SER A 41 -3.92 -18.05 3.83
CA SER A 41 -2.95 -17.62 2.82
C SER A 41 -3.04 -16.11 2.60
N ALA A 42 -1.90 -15.44 2.60
CA ALA A 42 -1.81 -14.05 2.18
C ALA A 42 -2.18 -13.92 0.70
N PHE A 43 -2.70 -12.76 0.29
CA PHE A 43 -2.92 -12.48 -1.13
C PHE A 43 -1.61 -12.01 -1.80
N GLY A 44 -1.58 -12.04 -3.12
CA GLY A 44 -0.36 -11.77 -3.87
C GLY A 44 0.70 -12.86 -3.64
N ASN A 45 1.96 -12.47 -3.73
CA ASN A 45 3.10 -13.37 -3.55
C ASN A 45 3.66 -13.39 -2.12
N TYR A 46 2.95 -12.78 -1.16
CA TYR A 46 3.39 -12.78 0.23
C TYR A 46 3.18 -14.15 0.89
N ARG A 47 4.19 -14.66 1.57
CA ARG A 47 4.16 -15.93 2.29
C ARG A 47 4.55 -15.71 3.75
N THR A 48 3.70 -16.21 4.64
CA THR A 48 3.98 -16.17 6.09
C THR A 48 5.15 -17.09 6.43
N LYS A 49 5.94 -16.67 7.43
CA LYS A 49 7.08 -17.46 7.93
C LYS A 49 6.61 -18.72 8.64
N ASN A 50 6.77 -19.86 7.98
CA ASN A 50 6.62 -21.20 8.54
C ASN A 50 7.54 -22.17 7.78
N MET A 51 7.72 -23.38 8.31
CA MET A 51 8.67 -24.36 7.77
C MET A 51 8.34 -24.77 6.33
N ILE A 52 7.06 -24.97 6.02
CA ILE A 52 6.62 -25.37 4.66
C ILE A 52 6.92 -24.25 3.65
N ASN A 53 6.60 -23.02 4.00
CA ASN A 53 6.86 -21.87 3.15
C ASN A 53 8.37 -21.58 3.02
N TYR A 54 9.16 -21.88 4.05
CA TYR A 54 10.62 -21.78 3.99
C TYR A 54 11.19 -22.63 2.85
N LEU A 55 10.80 -23.90 2.78
CA LEU A 55 11.26 -24.81 1.73
C LEU A 55 10.79 -24.37 0.33
N LYS A 56 9.55 -23.90 0.22
CA LYS A 56 9.00 -23.38 -1.04
C LYS A 56 9.65 -22.08 -1.51
N ASP A 57 10.28 -21.34 -0.62
CA ASP A 57 10.91 -20.04 -0.92
C ASP A 57 12.37 -20.17 -1.37
N ILE A 58 13.01 -21.34 -1.22
CA ILE A 58 14.41 -21.51 -1.63
C ILE A 58 14.63 -21.16 -3.10
N PRO A 59 13.86 -21.66 -4.07
CA PRO A 59 14.01 -21.28 -5.47
C PRO A 59 13.80 -19.79 -5.71
N MET A 60 12.82 -19.20 -5.01
CA MET A 60 12.52 -17.76 -5.12
C MET A 60 13.68 -16.92 -4.58
N LYS A 61 14.31 -17.32 -3.46
CA LYS A 61 15.49 -16.62 -2.91
C LYS A 61 16.66 -16.63 -3.87
N ILE A 62 16.90 -17.76 -4.54
CA ILE A 62 17.95 -17.90 -5.56
C ILE A 62 17.64 -16.94 -6.73
N LEU A 63 16.42 -17.01 -7.28
CA LEU A 63 15.99 -16.16 -8.37
C LEU A 63 16.13 -14.67 -8.01
N LEU A 64 15.63 -14.27 -6.84
CA LEU A 64 15.72 -12.90 -6.36
C LEU A 64 17.17 -12.46 -6.13
N SER A 65 18.06 -13.35 -5.69
CA SER A 65 19.49 -13.02 -5.54
C SER A 65 20.15 -12.68 -6.87
N TYR A 66 19.76 -13.35 -7.95
CA TYR A 66 20.22 -13.01 -9.30
C TYR A 66 19.68 -11.65 -9.78
N PHE A 67 18.37 -11.41 -9.59
CA PHE A 67 17.77 -10.12 -9.93
C PHE A 67 18.40 -8.96 -9.15
N LEU A 68 18.65 -9.15 -7.86
CA LEU A 68 19.23 -8.12 -7.00
C LEU A 68 20.68 -7.78 -7.35
N LYS A 69 21.47 -8.74 -7.89
CA LYS A 69 22.83 -8.48 -8.35
C LYS A 69 22.89 -7.47 -9.50
N GLY A 70 21.85 -7.40 -10.35
CA GLY A 70 21.75 -6.44 -11.45
C GLY A 70 21.25 -5.05 -11.04
N TYR A 71 20.67 -4.90 -9.85
CA TYR A 71 20.11 -3.64 -9.37
C TYR A 71 20.87 -3.14 -8.15
N HIS A 72 21.56 -2.01 -8.29
CA HIS A 72 22.21 -1.34 -7.15
C HIS A 72 21.15 -0.66 -6.27
N PHE A 73 20.61 -1.41 -5.31
CA PHE A 73 19.73 -0.85 -4.29
C PHE A 73 20.54 -0.15 -3.20
N PRO A 74 20.14 1.03 -2.75
CA PRO A 74 20.69 1.62 -1.55
C PRO A 74 20.47 0.70 -0.35
N ASN A 75 21.52 0.44 0.44
CA ASN A 75 21.47 -0.47 1.57
C ASN A 75 20.36 -0.12 2.58
N TYR A 76 20.11 1.18 2.80
CA TYR A 76 19.07 1.60 3.73
C TYR A 76 17.65 1.17 3.30
N LEU A 77 17.35 1.12 1.97
CA LEU A 77 16.06 0.63 1.47
C LEU A 77 15.90 -0.88 1.67
N LEU A 78 16.96 -1.64 1.44
CA LEU A 78 16.94 -3.09 1.67
C LEU A 78 16.79 -3.41 3.16
N GLN A 79 17.46 -2.68 4.04
CA GLN A 79 17.35 -2.84 5.48
C GLN A 79 15.93 -2.48 5.98
N ALA A 80 15.36 -1.38 5.50
CA ALA A 80 13.98 -1.01 5.82
C ALA A 80 12.99 -2.07 5.35
N GLY A 81 13.13 -2.56 4.10
CA GLY A 81 12.31 -3.65 3.56
C GLY A 81 12.42 -4.93 4.38
N LYS A 82 13.64 -5.32 4.78
CA LYS A 82 13.87 -6.47 5.66
C LYS A 82 13.17 -6.30 7.01
N THR A 83 13.30 -5.13 7.62
CA THR A 83 12.64 -4.80 8.90
C THR A 83 11.12 -4.96 8.80
N ILE A 84 10.51 -4.49 7.70
CA ILE A 84 9.07 -4.64 7.46
C ILE A 84 8.68 -6.12 7.36
N LEU A 85 9.40 -6.90 6.57
CA LEU A 85 9.13 -8.32 6.38
C LEU A 85 9.27 -9.12 7.68
N ASP A 86 10.30 -8.81 8.48
CA ASP A 86 10.54 -9.46 9.77
C ASP A 86 9.42 -9.15 10.76
N LYS A 87 9.03 -7.89 10.91
CA LYS A 87 7.94 -7.46 11.80
C LYS A 87 6.57 -7.95 11.35
N SER A 88 6.32 -8.01 10.03
CA SER A 88 5.08 -8.54 9.46
C SER A 88 4.98 -10.06 9.51
N GLY A 89 6.10 -10.76 9.69
CA GLY A 89 6.16 -12.22 9.66
C GLY A 89 6.08 -12.81 8.25
N PHE A 90 6.52 -12.07 7.23
CA PHE A 90 6.57 -12.53 5.84
C PHE A 90 7.98 -12.87 5.38
N TYR A 91 8.07 -13.79 4.42
CA TYR A 91 9.27 -13.99 3.63
C TYR A 91 9.39 -12.92 2.53
N PRO A 92 10.63 -12.60 2.09
CA PRO A 92 10.84 -11.79 0.89
C PRO A 92 10.11 -12.39 -0.30
N SER A 93 9.45 -11.54 -1.09
CA SER A 93 8.65 -11.93 -2.24
C SER A 93 8.91 -11.00 -3.42
N ILE A 94 8.50 -11.41 -4.62
CA ILE A 94 8.54 -10.54 -5.81
C ILE A 94 7.81 -9.22 -5.54
N ASP A 95 6.65 -9.27 -4.85
CA ASP A 95 5.88 -8.06 -4.57
C ASP A 95 6.62 -7.12 -3.61
N SER A 96 7.28 -7.65 -2.57
CA SER A 96 8.08 -6.81 -1.67
C SER A 96 9.25 -6.13 -2.38
N TYR A 97 9.96 -6.86 -3.25
CA TYR A 97 11.05 -6.27 -4.03
C TYR A 97 10.55 -5.29 -5.10
N LYS A 98 9.39 -5.56 -5.70
CA LYS A 98 8.74 -4.63 -6.62
C LYS A 98 8.43 -3.29 -5.95
N GLN A 99 7.96 -3.31 -4.71
CA GLN A 99 7.72 -2.11 -3.92
C GLN A 99 9.03 -1.34 -3.64
N ILE A 100 10.08 -2.05 -3.23
CA ILE A 100 11.40 -1.44 -2.99
C ILE A 100 11.97 -0.86 -4.29
N LEU A 101 11.90 -1.60 -5.40
CA LEU A 101 12.37 -1.15 -6.71
C LEU A 101 11.62 0.09 -7.19
N SER A 102 10.29 0.07 -7.09
CA SER A 102 9.45 1.20 -7.49
C SER A 102 9.79 2.45 -6.68
N TYR A 103 9.95 2.31 -5.36
CA TYR A 103 10.33 3.42 -4.50
C TYR A 103 11.73 3.96 -4.82
N ASN A 104 12.70 3.07 -5.04
CA ASN A 104 14.04 3.47 -5.49
C ASN A 104 14.02 4.19 -6.86
N THR A 105 13.16 3.72 -7.78
CA THR A 105 12.99 4.36 -9.10
C THR A 105 12.41 5.77 -8.96
N ILE A 106 11.40 5.95 -8.10
CA ILE A 106 10.84 7.27 -7.79
C ILE A 106 11.94 8.20 -7.29
N LEU A 107 12.70 7.77 -6.26
CA LEU A 107 13.76 8.58 -5.68
C LEU A 107 14.84 8.95 -6.69
N LYS A 108 15.30 7.99 -7.51
CA LYS A 108 16.30 8.24 -8.56
C LYS A 108 15.77 9.22 -9.62
N THR A 109 14.53 9.01 -10.09
CA THR A 109 13.94 9.85 -11.14
C THR A 109 13.78 11.31 -10.67
N LEU A 110 13.31 11.52 -9.46
CA LEU A 110 13.16 12.84 -8.89
C LEU A 110 14.52 13.51 -8.65
N ASN A 111 15.48 12.79 -8.09
CA ASN A 111 16.83 13.30 -7.85
C ASN A 111 17.60 13.61 -9.14
N ASN A 112 17.37 12.86 -10.22
CA ASN A 112 17.97 13.14 -11.53
C ASN A 112 17.38 14.40 -12.16
N LYS A 113 16.09 14.69 -11.89
CA LYS A 113 15.43 15.90 -12.39
C LYS A 113 15.86 17.14 -11.60
N ASP A 114 15.76 17.05 -10.28
CA ASP A 114 16.25 18.06 -9.34
C ASP A 114 16.39 17.41 -7.96
N LYS A 115 17.59 17.48 -7.37
CA LYS A 115 17.89 16.90 -6.05
C LYS A 115 17.06 17.50 -4.92
N SER A 116 16.48 18.67 -5.10
CA SER A 116 15.66 19.35 -4.10
C SER A 116 14.19 18.87 -4.08
N ILE A 117 13.69 18.26 -5.16
CA ILE A 117 12.26 17.92 -5.29
C ILE A 117 11.81 17.01 -4.15
N TRP A 118 12.55 15.93 -3.90
CA TRP A 118 12.17 14.98 -2.86
C TRP A 118 12.14 15.59 -1.46
N SER A 119 13.08 16.48 -1.17
CA SER A 119 13.16 17.15 0.15
C SER A 119 12.01 18.12 0.41
N GLN A 120 11.31 18.55 -0.63
CA GLN A 120 10.14 19.45 -0.55
C GLN A 120 8.83 18.70 -0.35
N PHE A 121 8.82 17.35 -0.51
CA PHE A 121 7.61 16.57 -0.32
C PHE A 121 7.23 16.50 1.14
N SER A 122 5.97 16.79 1.40
CA SER A 122 5.33 16.75 2.72
C SER A 122 4.27 15.66 2.83
N CYS A 123 3.67 15.26 1.70
CA CYS A 123 2.56 14.33 1.67
C CYS A 123 2.60 13.41 0.44
N ILE A 124 2.51 12.11 0.67
CA ILE A 124 2.44 11.07 -0.38
C ILE A 124 1.15 10.28 -0.21
N CYS A 125 0.42 10.05 -1.31
CA CYS A 125 -0.78 9.23 -1.35
C CYS A 125 -0.51 7.93 -2.11
N ILE A 126 -0.75 6.79 -1.48
CA ILE A 126 -0.63 5.45 -2.07
C ILE A 126 -2.04 4.92 -2.34
N ILE A 127 -2.32 4.58 -3.60
CA ILE A 127 -3.58 3.98 -4.01
C ILE A 127 -3.37 2.48 -4.16
N GLY A 128 -3.89 1.70 -3.20
CA GLY A 128 -3.75 0.26 -3.17
C GLY A 128 -2.38 -0.23 -2.69
N ASP A 129 -1.99 0.10 -1.45
CA ASP A 129 -0.71 -0.34 -0.85
C ASP A 129 -0.65 -1.86 -0.64
N GLY A 130 -1.75 -2.48 -0.31
CA GLY A 130 -1.80 -3.89 0.10
C GLY A 130 -0.97 -4.14 1.34
N TYR A 131 -1.13 -4.82 2.31
CA TYR A 131 -0.32 -5.09 3.51
C TYR A 131 0.46 -3.91 4.13
N GLY A 132 0.26 -2.67 3.68
CA GLY A 132 0.94 -1.49 4.20
C GLY A 132 2.47 -1.53 4.04
N PHE A 133 2.99 -2.24 3.03
CA PHE A 133 4.44 -2.38 2.84
C PHE A 133 5.09 -1.07 2.40
N LEU A 134 4.54 -0.44 1.34
CA LEU A 134 5.13 0.79 0.79
C LEU A 134 4.97 1.97 1.75
N SER A 135 3.81 2.11 2.39
CA SER A 135 3.60 3.13 3.42
C SER A 135 4.59 2.98 4.56
N SER A 136 4.82 1.75 5.04
CA SER A 136 5.82 1.47 6.07
C SER A 136 7.23 1.75 5.58
N LEU A 137 7.57 1.42 4.33
CA LEU A 137 8.89 1.67 3.74
C LEU A 137 9.19 3.17 3.68
N ILE A 138 8.23 3.97 3.20
CA ILE A 138 8.36 5.42 3.15
C ILE A 138 8.52 5.99 4.57
N LYS A 139 7.70 5.55 5.52
CA LYS A 139 7.77 6.03 6.91
C LYS A 139 9.07 5.69 7.62
N LEU A 140 9.63 4.50 7.41
CA LEU A 140 10.92 4.09 7.99
C LEU A 140 12.10 4.87 7.41
N THR A 141 12.02 5.24 6.14
CA THR A 141 13.11 5.95 5.45
C THR A 141 12.95 7.47 5.48
N ASN A 142 11.73 7.97 5.62
CA ASN A 142 11.39 9.39 5.67
C ASN A 142 10.29 9.67 6.72
N PRO A 143 10.64 9.68 8.01
CA PRO A 143 9.67 9.80 9.11
C PRO A 143 8.82 11.08 9.06
N LYS A 144 9.32 12.15 8.46
CA LYS A 144 8.63 13.44 8.39
C LYS A 144 7.52 13.49 7.35
N ILE A 145 7.59 12.68 6.29
CA ILE A 145 6.58 12.68 5.22
C ILE A 145 5.28 12.08 5.75
N LYS A 146 4.17 12.78 5.53
CA LYS A 146 2.83 12.25 5.74
C LYS A 146 2.52 11.23 4.64
N VAL A 147 2.04 10.05 5.03
CA VAL A 147 1.60 9.02 4.08
C VAL A 147 0.11 8.80 4.21
N ILE A 148 -0.59 8.83 3.09
CA ILE A 148 -2.01 8.51 2.97
C ILE A 148 -2.10 7.19 2.21
N SER A 149 -2.74 6.18 2.79
CA SER A 149 -3.07 4.91 2.11
C SER A 149 -4.55 4.87 1.81
N VAL A 150 -4.90 4.70 0.53
CA VAL A 150 -6.28 4.52 0.07
C VAL A 150 -6.46 3.10 -0.40
N ASN A 151 -7.41 2.37 0.19
CA ASN A 151 -7.64 0.98 -0.19
C ASN A 151 -9.10 0.54 0.07
N LEU A 152 -9.50 -0.60 -0.50
CA LEU A 152 -10.79 -1.25 -0.20
C LEU A 152 -10.86 -1.62 1.28
N GLY A 153 -12.03 -1.50 1.91
CA GLY A 153 -12.21 -1.67 3.35
C GLY A 153 -11.53 -2.91 3.95
N ARG A 154 -11.72 -4.07 3.32
CA ARG A 154 -11.05 -5.31 3.77
C ARG A 154 -9.54 -5.27 3.60
N THR A 155 -9.05 -4.76 2.49
CA THR A 155 -7.62 -4.64 2.22
C THR A 155 -6.99 -3.58 3.12
N LEU A 156 -7.71 -2.49 3.36
CA LEU A 156 -7.30 -1.44 4.28
C LEU A 156 -7.11 -1.95 5.73
N PHE A 157 -7.91 -2.94 6.16
CA PHE A 157 -7.67 -3.62 7.42
C PHE A 157 -6.25 -4.22 7.49
N PHE A 158 -5.80 -4.88 6.42
CA PHE A 158 -4.46 -5.46 6.39
C PHE A 158 -3.37 -4.38 6.34
N ASP A 159 -3.60 -3.29 5.60
CA ASP A 159 -2.68 -2.15 5.58
C ASP A 159 -2.48 -1.60 7.00
N VAL A 160 -3.57 -1.35 7.73
CA VAL A 160 -3.53 -0.87 9.12
C VAL A 160 -2.86 -1.89 10.04
N PHE A 161 -3.24 -3.16 9.92
CA PHE A 161 -2.74 -4.23 10.79
C PHE A 161 -1.23 -4.42 10.67
N TYR A 162 -0.72 -4.51 9.44
CA TYR A 162 0.70 -4.74 9.21
C TYR A 162 1.54 -3.48 9.41
N SER A 163 1.05 -2.31 9.00
CA SER A 163 1.73 -1.04 9.27
C SER A 163 1.88 -0.78 10.77
N SER A 164 0.85 -1.06 11.57
CA SER A 164 0.94 -0.91 13.03
C SER A 164 1.97 -1.83 13.67
N LYS A 165 2.21 -3.02 13.11
CA LYS A 165 3.30 -3.89 13.55
C LYS A 165 4.68 -3.35 13.19
N CYS A 166 4.79 -2.77 12.00
CA CYS A 166 6.05 -2.22 11.49
C CYS A 166 6.43 -0.91 12.16
N LEU A 167 5.42 -0.11 12.52
CA LEU A 167 5.54 1.27 12.98
C LEU A 167 4.81 1.45 14.33
N PRO A 168 5.26 0.80 15.42
CA PRO A 168 4.54 0.78 16.69
C PRO A 168 4.37 2.17 17.31
N ASP A 169 5.30 3.08 17.02
CA ASP A 169 5.30 4.45 17.57
C ASP A 169 4.45 5.42 16.76
N ILE A 170 3.90 4.98 15.63
CA ILE A 170 3.02 5.80 14.77
C ILE A 170 1.56 5.41 15.05
N HIS A 171 0.77 6.38 15.47
CA HIS A 171 -0.66 6.21 15.64
C HIS A 171 -1.38 6.46 14.31
N PRO A 172 -1.88 5.41 13.64
CA PRO A 172 -2.56 5.55 12.37
C PRO A 172 -3.91 6.25 12.57
N LEU A 173 -4.26 7.10 11.61
CA LEU A 173 -5.51 7.82 11.56
C LEU A 173 -6.41 7.29 10.46
N LEU A 174 -7.67 6.98 10.79
CA LEU A 174 -8.69 6.74 9.78
C LEU A 174 -9.43 8.03 9.46
N LEU A 175 -9.35 8.46 8.21
CA LEU A 175 -10.09 9.61 7.72
C LEU A 175 -11.42 9.18 7.12
N GLU A 176 -12.51 9.73 7.66
CA GLU A 176 -13.89 9.48 7.23
C GLU A 176 -14.61 10.81 7.01
N LYS A 177 -15.66 10.81 6.19
CA LYS A 177 -16.45 12.03 5.91
C LYS A 177 -16.95 12.73 7.18
N LYS A 178 -17.37 11.95 8.19
CA LYS A 178 -17.91 12.49 9.45
C LYS A 178 -16.87 13.22 10.31
N ASN A 179 -15.59 12.91 10.17
CA ASN A 179 -14.51 13.49 10.96
C ASN A 179 -13.54 14.37 10.16
N SER A 180 -13.75 14.48 8.84
CA SER A 180 -12.87 15.24 7.95
C SER A 180 -12.89 16.76 8.21
N LYS A 181 -14.01 17.32 8.68
CA LYS A 181 -14.17 18.77 8.90
C LYS A 181 -13.40 19.31 10.11
N ASN A 182 -13.16 18.46 11.13
CA ASN A 182 -12.57 18.87 12.41
C ASN A 182 -11.18 18.28 12.66
N MET A 183 -10.58 17.66 11.64
CA MET A 183 -9.38 16.88 11.84
C MET A 183 -8.12 17.66 11.52
N GLN A 184 -7.32 17.90 12.54
CA GLN A 184 -5.94 18.36 12.36
C GLN A 184 -5.10 17.20 11.78
N LEU A 185 -5.10 17.08 10.44
CA LEU A 185 -4.21 16.16 9.72
C LEU A 185 -2.72 16.46 9.95
N SER A 186 -2.43 17.59 10.58
CA SER A 186 -1.08 18.07 10.86
C SER A 186 -0.27 17.16 11.77
N THR A 187 -0.92 16.44 12.69
CA THR A 187 -0.24 15.59 13.68
C THR A 187 -0.12 14.13 13.25
N SER A 188 -0.95 13.68 12.32
CA SER A 188 -0.95 12.27 11.89
C SER A 188 0.00 12.04 10.74
N GLN A 189 0.95 11.14 10.96
CA GLN A 189 1.99 10.79 10.00
C GLN A 189 1.56 9.68 9.03
N LEU A 190 0.53 8.90 9.39
CA LEU A 190 -0.01 7.81 8.59
C LEU A 190 -1.54 7.87 8.63
N VAL A 191 -2.14 8.08 7.47
CA VAL A 191 -3.58 8.27 7.29
C VAL A 191 -4.13 7.17 6.41
N PHE A 192 -5.26 6.59 6.78
CA PHE A 192 -5.96 5.59 6.00
C PHE A 192 -7.31 6.14 5.52
N ILE A 193 -7.63 5.91 4.27
CA ILE A 193 -8.89 6.30 3.63
C ILE A 193 -9.47 5.06 2.94
N GLU A 194 -10.69 4.73 3.27
CA GLU A 194 -11.45 3.71 2.55
C GLU A 194 -11.73 4.18 1.11
N ALA A 195 -11.58 3.30 0.14
CA ALA A 195 -11.69 3.63 -1.28
C ALA A 195 -13.03 4.30 -1.64
N GLU A 196 -14.12 3.98 -0.96
CA GLU A 196 -15.42 4.64 -1.13
C GLU A 196 -15.42 6.12 -0.71
N ASN A 197 -14.46 6.50 0.12
CA ASN A 197 -14.28 7.86 0.62
C ASN A 197 -13.17 8.63 -0.09
N TYR A 198 -12.73 8.18 -1.28
CA TYR A 198 -11.64 8.81 -2.04
C TYR A 198 -11.87 10.31 -2.35
N SER A 199 -13.14 10.80 -2.33
CA SER A 199 -13.44 12.22 -2.46
C SER A 199 -12.80 13.10 -1.36
N LEU A 200 -12.40 12.50 -0.23
CA LEU A 200 -11.67 13.22 0.81
C LEU A 200 -10.28 13.68 0.34
N LEU A 201 -9.73 13.09 -0.74
CA LEU A 201 -8.46 13.51 -1.34
C LEU A 201 -8.52 14.93 -1.93
N GLU A 202 -9.71 15.43 -2.33
CA GLU A 202 -9.87 16.80 -2.88
C GLU A 202 -9.41 17.90 -1.92
N ASN A 203 -9.46 17.62 -0.62
CA ASN A 203 -9.10 18.59 0.42
C ASN A 203 -7.66 18.44 0.92
N LEU A 204 -6.87 17.55 0.31
CA LEU A 204 -5.53 17.24 0.75
C LEU A 204 -4.51 17.76 -0.26
N GLU A 205 -3.44 18.34 0.28
CA GLU A 205 -2.28 18.75 -0.53
C GLU A 205 -1.33 17.57 -0.66
N VAL A 206 -1.39 16.87 -1.81
CA VAL A 206 -0.58 15.70 -2.10
C VAL A 206 0.49 16.05 -3.11
N ASP A 207 1.76 15.79 -2.76
CA ASP A 207 2.92 16.03 -3.64
C ASP A 207 3.10 14.91 -4.65
N LEU A 208 2.85 13.66 -4.24
CA LEU A 208 3.04 12.47 -5.06
C LEU A 208 1.94 11.44 -4.81
N PHE A 209 1.28 11.03 -5.88
CA PHE A 209 0.43 9.84 -5.90
C PHE A 209 1.24 8.64 -6.41
N ILE A 210 1.04 7.47 -5.78
CA ILE A 210 1.70 6.22 -6.16
C ILE A 210 0.63 5.14 -6.34
N ASN A 211 0.70 4.44 -7.49
CA ASN A 211 -0.06 3.21 -7.71
C ASN A 211 0.86 2.12 -8.26
N ILE A 212 0.88 0.98 -7.59
CA ILE A 212 1.69 -0.18 -7.98
C ILE A 212 0.79 -1.42 -8.03
N ALA A 213 0.55 -1.90 -9.24
CA ALA A 213 -0.21 -3.13 -9.53
C ALA A 213 -1.66 -3.16 -9.01
N SER A 214 -2.23 -2.02 -8.64
CA SER A 214 -3.58 -1.94 -8.09
C SER A 214 -4.61 -1.44 -9.12
N MET A 215 -4.31 -0.41 -9.93
CA MET A 215 -5.25 0.10 -10.93
C MET A 215 -5.57 -0.96 -12.01
N GLN A 216 -4.65 -1.86 -12.33
CA GLN A 216 -4.89 -2.98 -13.24
C GLN A 216 -5.99 -3.96 -12.76
N GLU A 217 -6.51 -3.78 -11.56
CA GLU A 217 -7.54 -4.61 -10.92
C GLU A 217 -8.80 -3.81 -10.62
N MET A 218 -8.86 -2.56 -11.06
CA MET A 218 -9.99 -1.65 -10.86
C MET A 218 -10.83 -1.53 -12.11
N ASN A 219 -12.10 -1.21 -11.93
CA ASN A 219 -12.97 -0.85 -13.05
C ASN A 219 -12.56 0.53 -13.61
N PRO A 220 -12.66 0.75 -14.92
CA PRO A 220 -12.25 2.01 -15.57
C PRO A 220 -12.86 3.26 -14.93
N GLU A 221 -14.13 3.20 -14.56
CA GLU A 221 -14.85 4.33 -13.95
C GLU A 221 -14.26 4.72 -12.57
N VAL A 222 -13.68 3.74 -11.85
CA VAL A 222 -12.98 3.99 -10.58
C VAL A 222 -11.65 4.66 -10.85
N ILE A 223 -10.93 4.23 -11.87
CA ILE A 223 -9.65 4.83 -12.29
C ILE A 223 -9.87 6.28 -12.70
N ASP A 224 -10.90 6.56 -13.51
CA ASP A 224 -11.25 7.94 -13.93
C ASP A 224 -11.55 8.86 -12.76
N LYS A 225 -12.23 8.35 -11.73
CA LYS A 225 -12.48 9.10 -10.50
C LYS A 225 -11.18 9.46 -9.79
N TYR A 226 -10.22 8.52 -9.65
CA TYR A 226 -8.91 8.83 -9.07
C TYR A 226 -8.17 9.90 -9.88
N PHE A 227 -8.14 9.80 -11.22
CA PHE A 227 -7.53 10.82 -12.06
C PHE A 227 -8.18 12.19 -11.91
N LYS A 228 -9.51 12.24 -11.77
CA LYS A 228 -10.21 13.50 -11.49
C LYS A 228 -9.70 14.15 -10.21
N TYR A 229 -9.54 13.38 -9.11
CA TYR A 229 -9.04 13.91 -7.83
C TYR A 229 -7.56 14.27 -7.89
N MET A 230 -6.74 13.52 -8.60
CA MET A 230 -5.34 13.90 -8.81
C MET A 230 -5.21 15.24 -9.53
N ARG A 231 -6.05 15.48 -10.57
CA ARG A 231 -6.06 16.75 -11.32
C ARG A 231 -6.60 17.91 -10.50
N SER A 232 -7.46 17.66 -9.53
CA SER A 232 -8.01 18.68 -8.62
C SER A 232 -7.11 18.94 -7.40
N SER A 233 -5.97 18.28 -7.29
CA SER A 233 -5.01 18.52 -6.19
C SER A 233 -4.64 20.00 -6.11
N LYS A 234 -4.65 20.53 -4.89
CA LYS A 234 -4.24 21.92 -4.61
C LYS A 234 -2.74 22.13 -4.73
N LYS A 235 -1.96 21.05 -4.77
CA LYS A 235 -0.51 21.09 -4.90
C LYS A 235 -0.09 21.16 -6.37
N SER A 236 0.78 22.12 -6.70
CA SER A 236 1.34 22.26 -8.04
C SER A 236 2.85 22.53 -7.95
N PRO A 237 3.70 21.70 -8.56
CA PRO A 237 3.36 20.50 -9.30
C PRO A 237 2.97 19.32 -8.39
N CYS A 238 2.06 18.46 -8.88
CA CYS A 238 1.71 17.19 -8.29
C CYS A 238 2.23 16.07 -9.21
N TYR A 239 2.87 15.07 -8.63
CA TYR A 239 3.48 13.97 -9.36
C TYR A 239 2.62 12.70 -9.25
N PHE A 240 2.68 11.86 -10.29
CA PHE A 240 2.05 10.54 -10.27
C PHE A 240 3.02 9.47 -10.76
N TYR A 241 3.22 8.44 -9.95
CA TYR A 241 3.95 7.23 -10.30
C TYR A 241 2.98 6.07 -10.48
N CYS A 242 2.99 5.47 -11.66
CA CYS A 242 2.13 4.34 -12.00
C CYS A 242 2.99 3.16 -12.49
N CYS A 243 2.83 2.00 -11.86
CA CYS A 243 3.50 0.76 -12.25
C CYS A 243 2.49 -0.38 -12.29
N ASN A 244 1.82 -0.55 -13.42
CA ASN A 244 0.83 -1.59 -13.68
C ASN A 244 1.22 -2.41 -14.91
N ARG A 245 0.56 -3.54 -15.13
CA ARG A 245 0.62 -4.26 -16.40
C ARG A 245 -0.11 -3.45 -17.46
N LEU A 246 0.33 -3.57 -18.71
CA LEU A 246 -0.39 -2.98 -19.84
C LEU A 246 -1.77 -3.60 -20.01
N GLU A 247 -1.88 -4.90 -19.69
CA GLU A 247 -3.12 -5.64 -19.79
C GLU A 247 -3.20 -6.69 -18.68
N LYS A 248 -4.38 -6.88 -18.10
CA LYS A 248 -4.66 -7.93 -17.12
C LYS A 248 -6.07 -8.46 -17.34
N GLU A 249 -6.19 -9.76 -17.50
CA GLU A 249 -7.47 -10.47 -17.47
C GLU A 249 -7.88 -10.69 -16.01
N LEU A 250 -9.10 -10.30 -15.68
CA LEU A 250 -9.72 -10.52 -14.36
C LEU A 250 -10.41 -11.89 -14.32
N PRO A 251 -10.74 -12.45 -13.13
CA PRO A 251 -11.37 -13.76 -13.00
C PRO A 251 -12.72 -13.95 -13.72
N ASP A 252 -13.41 -12.86 -14.02
CA ASP A 252 -14.67 -12.86 -14.78
C ASP A 252 -14.46 -12.72 -16.30
N GLY A 253 -13.21 -12.74 -16.78
CA GLY A 253 -12.86 -12.56 -18.18
C GLY A 253 -12.74 -11.09 -18.62
N THR A 254 -13.01 -10.13 -17.75
CA THR A 254 -12.83 -8.70 -18.06
C THR A 254 -11.34 -8.40 -18.25
N ILE A 255 -11.01 -7.72 -19.36
CA ILE A 255 -9.64 -7.27 -19.64
C ILE A 255 -9.53 -5.81 -19.24
N THR A 256 -8.63 -5.52 -18.32
CA THR A 256 -8.25 -4.14 -17.94
C THR A 256 -6.98 -3.75 -18.69
N LYS A 257 -6.97 -2.50 -19.24
CA LYS A 257 -5.83 -1.92 -19.98
C LYS A 257 -5.37 -0.63 -19.37
#